data_3f989bfe4264ed5a569972e6622fabe6
#
_entry.id   3f989bfe4264ed5a569972e6622fabe6
#
_cell.length_a   1.000
_cell.length_b   1.000
_cell.length_c   1.000
_cell.angle_alpha   90.00
_cell.angle_beta   90.00
_cell.angle_gamma   90.00
#
_symmetry.space_group_name_H-M   'P 1'
#
loop_
_entity.id
_entity.type
_entity.pdbx_description
1 polymer ?
#
loop_
_entity_poly.entity_id
_entity_poly.type
_entity_poly.pdbx_seq_one_letter_code
_entity_poly.pdbx_strand_id
1 'polypeptide(L)'
;MKISKDNSTRLRLLHAARKVFSEYGLKNATVRDICDLAEANVAAVSYHFGSKEELYIAVIKDHIENMERQYPRNLGVTADSTPEARLRAFVRSHLCQFVGDGDPVNELLSRRLTQEIIEPSRHFLDIFERYCTASRSLLLDIVRAFLPDSDDLTVSRCGSCIIGQCLLFDFAREAITRMSPELGLKADNLDAITDFIMGFSLGGIAAIRAGNPA
;
A
#
# COMPACT_ATOMS: atom_id res chain seq x y z
N MET A 1 -25.10 8.05 20.27
CA MET A 1 -23.82 8.12 21.03
C MET A 1 -23.21 9.51 20.77
N LYS A 2 -23.19 10.43 21.75
CA LYS A 2 -22.62 11.79 21.60
C LYS A 2 -21.10 11.65 21.47
N ILE A 3 -20.56 11.91 20.27
CA ILE A 3 -19.11 12.14 20.08
C ILE A 3 -18.74 13.34 20.95
N SER A 4 -17.77 13.20 21.83
CA SER A 4 -17.28 14.33 22.64
C SER A 4 -16.74 15.41 21.72
N LYS A 5 -16.87 16.70 22.10
CA LYS A 5 -16.41 17.86 21.31
C LYS A 5 -14.91 17.73 20.96
N ASP A 6 -14.16 17.10 21.84
CA ASP A 6 -12.72 16.80 21.73
C ASP A 6 -12.45 15.80 20.57
N ASN A 7 -13.22 14.70 20.53
CA ASN A 7 -13.08 13.69 19.48
C ASN A 7 -13.51 14.23 18.10
N SER A 8 -14.47 15.16 18.06
CA SER A 8 -14.88 15.87 16.84
C SER A 8 -13.74 16.73 16.26
N THR A 9 -13.00 17.47 17.10
CA THR A 9 -11.87 18.30 16.65
C THR A 9 -10.72 17.44 16.13
N ARG A 10 -10.39 16.34 16.80
CA ARG A 10 -9.36 15.38 16.34
C ARG A 10 -9.68 14.82 14.96
N LEU A 11 -10.94 14.44 14.71
CA LEU A 11 -11.38 13.91 13.41
C LEU A 11 -11.33 14.97 12.31
N ARG A 12 -11.74 16.22 12.60
CA ARG A 12 -11.65 17.33 11.63
C ARG A 12 -10.20 17.61 11.23
N LEU A 13 -9.29 17.64 12.21
CA LEU A 13 -7.85 17.81 11.96
C LEU A 13 -7.29 16.69 11.10
N LEU A 14 -7.64 15.43 11.38
CA LEU A 14 -7.19 14.28 10.59
C LEU A 14 -7.70 14.37 9.15
N HIS A 15 -8.98 14.71 8.96
CA HIS A 15 -9.56 14.86 7.63
C HIS A 15 -8.95 16.04 6.84
N ALA A 16 -8.71 17.19 7.47
CA ALA A 16 -8.03 18.31 6.85
C ALA A 16 -6.58 17.96 6.48
N ALA A 17 -5.88 17.30 7.40
CA ALA A 17 -4.50 16.87 7.20
C ALA A 17 -4.37 15.87 6.03
N ARG A 18 -5.34 14.96 5.82
CA ARG A 18 -5.37 14.06 4.65
C ARG A 18 -5.29 14.85 3.34
N LYS A 19 -6.09 15.91 3.19
CA LYS A 19 -6.11 16.77 1.99
C LYS A 19 -4.80 17.54 1.84
N VAL A 20 -4.36 18.21 2.89
CA VAL A 20 -3.14 19.04 2.84
C VAL A 20 -1.89 18.19 2.60
N PHE A 21 -1.74 17.06 3.29
CA PHE A 21 -0.58 16.18 3.08
C PHE A 21 -0.61 15.43 1.75
N SER A 22 -1.78 15.08 1.23
CA SER A 22 -1.87 14.46 -0.10
C SER A 22 -1.32 15.41 -1.17
N GLU A 23 -1.64 16.68 -1.10
CA GLU A 23 -1.26 17.69 -2.08
C GLU A 23 0.20 18.16 -1.89
N TYR A 24 0.57 18.57 -0.69
CA TYR A 24 1.85 19.25 -0.43
C TYR A 24 2.95 18.33 0.14
N GLY A 25 2.58 17.14 0.66
CA GLY A 25 3.48 16.25 1.38
C GLY A 25 3.89 16.79 2.74
N LEU A 26 4.69 16.01 3.50
CA LEU A 26 5.12 16.41 4.85
C LEU A 26 5.96 17.69 4.86
N LYS A 27 6.88 17.85 3.90
CA LYS A 27 7.85 18.98 3.91
C LYS A 27 7.17 20.33 3.71
N ASN A 28 6.25 20.44 2.75
CA ASN A 28 5.66 21.70 2.32
C ASN A 28 4.34 22.05 3.04
N ALA A 29 3.64 21.06 3.60
CA ALA A 29 2.44 21.28 4.39
C ALA A 29 2.75 22.06 5.67
N THR A 30 1.89 23.03 6.04
CA THR A 30 2.01 23.75 7.30
C THR A 30 0.87 23.40 8.26
N VAL A 31 1.15 23.48 9.57
CA VAL A 31 0.12 23.29 10.60
C VAL A 31 -1.01 24.31 10.44
N ARG A 32 -0.69 25.51 9.94
CA ARG A 32 -1.66 26.56 9.74
C ARG A 32 -2.67 26.21 8.64
N ASP A 33 -2.21 25.71 7.49
CA ASP A 33 -3.09 25.28 6.40
C ASP A 33 -4.05 24.18 6.85
N ILE A 34 -3.55 23.23 7.66
CA ILE A 34 -4.37 22.15 8.22
C ILE A 34 -5.43 22.72 9.19
N CYS A 35 -5.02 23.63 10.07
CA CYS A 35 -5.92 24.21 11.07
C CYS A 35 -6.97 25.14 10.44
N ASP A 36 -6.60 25.93 9.44
CA ASP A 36 -7.52 26.80 8.71
C ASP A 36 -8.59 25.94 8.01
N LEU A 37 -8.19 24.83 7.34
CA LEU A 37 -9.12 23.90 6.72
C LEU A 37 -9.97 23.11 7.73
N ALA A 38 -9.43 22.82 8.91
CA ALA A 38 -10.14 22.11 9.98
C ALA A 38 -11.04 23.02 10.84
N GLU A 39 -11.01 24.33 10.63
CA GLU A 39 -11.61 25.32 11.53
C GLU A 39 -11.20 25.09 13.00
N ALA A 40 -9.90 24.94 13.22
CA ALA A 40 -9.32 24.61 14.52
C ALA A 40 -8.17 25.56 14.88
N ASN A 41 -7.90 25.69 16.18
CA ASN A 41 -6.74 26.44 16.65
C ASN A 41 -5.44 25.65 16.39
N VAL A 42 -4.35 26.34 16.06
CA VAL A 42 -3.01 25.75 15.85
C VAL A 42 -2.57 24.90 17.05
N ALA A 43 -2.88 25.31 18.28
CA ALA A 43 -2.61 24.54 19.49
C ALA A 43 -3.30 23.15 19.52
N ALA A 44 -4.38 22.97 18.75
CA ALA A 44 -5.11 21.71 18.72
C ALA A 44 -4.29 20.57 18.06
N VAL A 45 -3.39 20.88 17.11
CA VAL A 45 -2.49 19.86 16.53
C VAL A 45 -1.55 19.33 17.60
N SER A 46 -0.88 20.21 18.35
CA SER A 46 0.01 19.80 19.44
C SER A 46 -0.74 19.05 20.53
N TYR A 47 -1.96 19.44 20.83
CA TYR A 47 -2.78 18.79 21.86
C TYR A 47 -3.23 17.37 21.45
N HIS A 48 -3.72 17.19 20.21
CA HIS A 48 -4.31 15.91 19.77
C HIS A 48 -3.31 14.95 19.16
N PHE A 49 -2.21 15.46 18.58
CA PHE A 49 -1.26 14.65 17.79
C PHE A 49 0.20 14.85 18.22
N GLY A 50 0.52 15.87 19.02
CA GLY A 50 1.88 16.16 19.44
C GLY A 50 2.64 17.05 18.45
N SER A 51 2.85 16.60 17.21
CA SER A 51 3.59 17.33 16.18
C SER A 51 2.92 17.21 14.80
N LYS A 52 3.43 17.97 13.83
CA LYS A 52 3.04 17.84 12.42
C LYS A 52 3.43 16.47 11.85
N GLU A 53 4.59 15.98 12.24
CA GLU A 53 5.12 14.68 11.85
C GLU A 53 4.24 13.55 12.38
N GLU A 54 3.84 13.60 13.64
CA GLU A 54 2.94 12.61 14.23
C GLU A 54 1.54 12.66 13.62
N LEU A 55 1.04 13.85 13.26
CA LEU A 55 -0.20 13.99 12.50
C LEU A 55 -0.07 13.37 11.09
N TYR A 56 1.06 13.58 10.40
CA TYR A 56 1.32 12.94 9.10
C TYR A 56 1.32 11.41 9.23
N ILE A 57 2.00 10.88 10.22
CA ILE A 57 2.03 9.45 10.53
C ILE A 57 0.61 8.91 10.80
N ALA A 58 -0.20 9.65 11.55
CA ALA A 58 -1.60 9.28 11.79
C ALA A 58 -2.42 9.24 10.50
N VAL A 59 -2.18 10.17 9.55
CA VAL A 59 -2.82 10.20 8.23
C VAL A 59 -2.40 9.00 7.39
N ILE A 60 -1.11 8.69 7.31
CA ILE A 60 -0.61 7.54 6.54
C ILE A 60 -1.14 6.22 7.12
N LYS A 61 -1.13 6.09 8.46
CA LYS A 61 -1.68 4.91 9.13
C LYS A 61 -3.17 4.73 8.85
N ASP A 62 -3.97 5.79 8.96
CA ASP A 62 -5.40 5.76 8.66
C ASP A 62 -5.65 5.40 7.18
N HIS A 63 -4.82 5.90 6.27
CA HIS A 63 -4.88 5.56 4.85
C HIS A 63 -4.59 4.06 4.61
N ILE A 64 -3.53 3.52 5.20
CA ILE A 64 -3.19 2.09 5.13
C ILE A 64 -4.35 1.24 5.66
N GLU A 65 -4.88 1.56 6.85
CA GLU A 65 -5.98 0.81 7.46
C GLU A 65 -7.27 0.86 6.62
N ASN A 66 -7.53 1.97 5.94
CA ASN A 66 -8.64 2.12 5.00
C ASN A 66 -8.45 1.24 3.75
N MET A 67 -7.26 1.27 3.16
CA MET A 67 -6.93 0.44 2.00
C MET A 67 -6.99 -1.05 2.32
N GLU A 68 -6.50 -1.48 3.49
CA GLU A 68 -6.59 -2.87 3.91
C GLU A 68 -8.02 -3.34 4.19
N ARG A 69 -8.88 -2.45 4.71
CA ARG A 69 -10.32 -2.77 4.88
C ARG A 69 -11.05 -2.88 3.55
N GLN A 70 -10.74 -2.01 2.60
CA GLN A 70 -11.39 -1.99 1.29
C GLN A 70 -10.86 -3.09 0.37
N TYR A 71 -9.56 -3.34 0.43
CA TYR A 71 -8.84 -4.32 -0.39
C TYR A 71 -7.97 -5.22 0.49
N PRO A 72 -8.57 -6.11 1.30
CA PRO A 72 -7.80 -7.00 2.16
C PRO A 72 -6.89 -7.92 1.33
N ARG A 73 -5.69 -8.20 1.83
CA ARG A 73 -4.67 -8.98 1.11
C ARG A 73 -5.13 -10.34 0.62
N ASN A 74 -6.12 -10.92 1.27
CA ASN A 74 -6.69 -12.20 0.87
C ASN A 74 -7.93 -12.07 -0.03
N LEU A 75 -8.52 -10.90 -0.21
CA LEU A 75 -9.76 -10.67 -0.98
C LEU A 75 -10.86 -11.72 -0.73
N GLY A 76 -11.02 -12.15 0.52
CA GLY A 76 -12.00 -13.14 0.93
C GLY A 76 -11.58 -14.61 0.71
N VAL A 77 -10.40 -14.88 0.19
CA VAL A 77 -9.83 -16.25 0.11
C VAL A 77 -9.34 -16.67 1.48
N THR A 78 -9.54 -17.93 1.84
CA THR A 78 -9.11 -18.49 3.13
C THR A 78 -7.74 -19.17 3.03
N ALA A 79 -7.15 -19.53 4.18
CA ALA A 79 -5.92 -20.29 4.22
C ALA A 79 -6.03 -21.68 3.58
N ASP A 80 -7.25 -22.25 3.56
CA ASP A 80 -7.54 -23.57 2.97
C ASP A 80 -7.71 -23.52 1.45
N SER A 81 -7.71 -22.34 0.84
CA SER A 81 -7.77 -22.17 -0.60
C SER A 81 -6.45 -22.58 -1.25
N THR A 82 -6.49 -22.92 -2.54
CA THR A 82 -5.28 -23.33 -3.27
C THR A 82 -4.22 -22.23 -3.25
N PRO A 83 -2.92 -22.56 -3.31
CA PRO A 83 -1.86 -21.58 -3.36
C PRO A 83 -2.03 -20.57 -4.51
N GLU A 84 -2.53 -21.02 -5.66
CA GLU A 84 -2.84 -20.18 -6.83
C GLU A 84 -3.92 -19.14 -6.51
N ALA A 85 -5.02 -19.56 -5.88
CA ALA A 85 -6.10 -18.66 -5.49
C ALA A 85 -5.62 -17.62 -4.47
N ARG A 86 -4.81 -18.04 -3.50
CA ARG A 86 -4.20 -17.16 -2.49
C ARG A 86 -3.23 -16.17 -3.14
N LEU A 87 -2.38 -16.60 -4.06
CA LEU A 87 -1.45 -15.74 -4.78
C LEU A 87 -2.22 -14.71 -5.64
N ARG A 88 -3.25 -15.16 -6.38
CA ARG A 88 -4.10 -14.29 -7.17
C ARG A 88 -4.76 -13.20 -6.32
N ALA A 89 -5.32 -13.58 -5.17
CA ALA A 89 -5.92 -12.64 -4.24
C ALA A 89 -4.91 -11.60 -3.74
N PHE A 90 -3.70 -12.04 -3.39
CA PHE A 90 -2.63 -11.17 -2.96
C PHE A 90 -2.20 -10.16 -4.04
N VAL A 91 -1.91 -10.63 -5.25
CA VAL A 91 -1.52 -9.78 -6.40
C VAL A 91 -2.64 -8.79 -6.71
N ARG A 92 -3.89 -9.27 -6.84
CA ARG A 92 -5.04 -8.43 -7.16
C ARG A 92 -5.30 -7.37 -6.09
N SER A 93 -5.18 -7.72 -4.81
CA SER A 93 -5.31 -6.77 -3.71
C SER A 93 -4.30 -5.62 -3.82
N HIS A 94 -3.02 -5.94 -4.10
CA HIS A 94 -1.99 -4.91 -4.29
C HIS A 94 -2.32 -3.97 -5.45
N LEU A 95 -2.72 -4.52 -6.59
CA LEU A 95 -3.08 -3.71 -7.76
C LEU A 95 -4.33 -2.86 -7.49
N CYS A 96 -5.33 -3.39 -6.77
CA CYS A 96 -6.51 -2.62 -6.36
C CYS A 96 -6.14 -1.42 -5.47
N GLN A 97 -5.20 -1.59 -4.55
CA GLN A 97 -4.73 -0.51 -3.69
C GLN A 97 -4.03 0.62 -4.46
N PHE A 98 -3.41 0.31 -5.61
CA PHE A 98 -2.78 1.32 -6.48
C PHE A 98 -3.79 2.00 -7.41
N VAL A 99 -4.82 1.29 -7.89
CA VAL A 99 -5.91 1.89 -8.68
C VAL A 99 -6.75 2.81 -7.80
N GLY A 100 -6.97 2.40 -6.53
CA GLY A 100 -7.81 3.14 -5.59
C GLY A 100 -9.29 3.04 -5.94
N ASP A 101 -10.06 3.90 -5.30
CA ASP A 101 -11.51 4.03 -5.44
C ASP A 101 -11.95 5.20 -6.32
N GLY A 102 -10.99 5.87 -6.97
CA GLY A 102 -11.21 7.07 -7.77
C GLY A 102 -11.26 8.37 -6.94
N ASP A 103 -11.04 8.32 -5.63
CA ASP A 103 -10.86 9.52 -4.81
C ASP A 103 -9.46 10.09 -5.01
N PRO A 104 -9.32 11.32 -5.56
CA PRO A 104 -8.02 11.94 -5.82
C PRO A 104 -7.13 12.06 -4.56
N VAL A 105 -7.73 12.25 -3.38
CA VAL A 105 -6.99 12.32 -2.10
C VAL A 105 -6.38 10.96 -1.78
N ASN A 106 -7.13 9.87 -1.96
CA ASN A 106 -6.64 8.53 -1.74
C ASN A 106 -5.53 8.15 -2.72
N GLU A 107 -5.65 8.51 -4.00
CA GLU A 107 -4.61 8.29 -5.00
C GLU A 107 -3.31 9.02 -4.65
N LEU A 108 -3.40 10.29 -4.25
CA LEU A 108 -2.24 11.07 -3.84
C LEU A 108 -1.61 10.53 -2.56
N LEU A 109 -2.39 10.10 -1.57
CA LEU A 109 -1.88 9.47 -0.35
C LEU A 109 -1.21 8.13 -0.64
N SER A 110 -1.74 7.31 -1.55
CA SER A 110 -1.09 6.08 -2.00
C SER A 110 0.28 6.37 -2.61
N ARG A 111 0.40 7.40 -3.45
CA ARG A 111 1.70 7.84 -3.99
C ARG A 111 2.66 8.32 -2.90
N ARG A 112 2.17 9.01 -1.85
CA ARG A 112 3.00 9.40 -0.70
C ARG A 112 3.49 8.18 0.06
N LEU A 113 2.60 7.20 0.28
CA LEU A 113 2.98 5.93 0.90
C LEU A 113 4.06 5.20 0.10
N THR A 114 3.92 5.13 -1.22
CA THR A 114 4.91 4.53 -2.10
C THR A 114 6.26 5.24 -2.02
N GLN A 115 6.29 6.58 -1.97
CA GLN A 115 7.52 7.33 -1.75
C GLN A 115 8.19 6.98 -0.41
N GLU A 116 7.40 6.84 0.66
CA GLU A 116 7.90 6.41 1.97
C GLU A 116 8.40 4.94 1.96
N ILE A 117 7.86 4.08 1.10
CA ILE A 117 8.37 2.71 0.93
C ILE A 117 9.74 2.69 0.22
N ILE A 118 9.95 3.59 -0.74
CA ILE A 118 11.23 3.68 -1.49
C ILE A 118 12.31 4.36 -0.66
N GLU A 119 11.96 5.48 -0.01
CA GLU A 119 12.85 6.31 0.78
C GLU A 119 12.20 6.60 2.14
N PRO A 120 12.23 5.65 3.08
CA PRO A 120 11.55 5.80 4.37
C PRO A 120 12.05 7.02 5.12
N SER A 121 11.14 7.93 5.48
CA SER A 121 11.43 8.96 6.45
C SER A 121 11.65 8.34 7.83
N ARG A 122 12.43 9.02 8.69
CA ARG A 122 12.67 8.56 10.07
C ARG A 122 11.36 8.30 10.83
N HIS A 123 10.33 9.09 10.56
CA HIS A 123 9.03 9.00 11.23
C HIS A 123 8.17 7.86 10.71
N PHE A 124 8.44 7.37 9.50
CA PHE A 124 7.67 6.29 8.87
C PHE A 124 8.22 4.89 9.19
N LEU A 125 9.49 4.77 9.63
CA LEU A 125 10.16 3.47 9.77
C LEU A 125 9.37 2.44 10.60
N ASP A 126 8.80 2.86 11.74
CA ASP A 126 8.03 1.94 12.61
C ASP A 126 6.75 1.40 11.95
N ILE A 127 6.08 2.25 11.15
CA ILE A 127 4.89 1.86 10.40
C ILE A 127 5.26 0.98 9.22
N PHE A 128 6.31 1.39 8.50
CA PHE A 128 6.87 0.64 7.38
C PHE A 128 7.20 -0.80 7.79
N GLU A 129 7.92 -0.97 8.89
CA GLU A 129 8.30 -2.29 9.38
C GLU A 129 7.07 -3.17 9.64
N ARG A 130 6.06 -2.65 10.34
CA ARG A 130 4.82 -3.40 10.63
C ARG A 130 4.03 -3.75 9.36
N TYR A 131 3.81 -2.76 8.50
CA TYR A 131 3.03 -2.91 7.28
C TYR A 131 3.70 -3.86 6.28
N CYS A 132 4.98 -3.65 6.02
CA CYS A 132 5.75 -4.49 5.09
C CYS A 132 5.98 -5.89 5.64
N THR A 133 6.21 -6.06 6.95
CA THR A 133 6.41 -7.38 7.56
C THR A 133 5.16 -8.24 7.44
N ALA A 134 3.97 -7.72 7.75
CA ALA A 134 2.73 -8.49 7.66
C ALA A 134 2.43 -8.92 6.21
N SER A 135 2.55 -7.99 5.26
CA SER A 135 2.35 -8.26 3.83
C SER A 135 3.39 -9.28 3.30
N ARG A 136 4.66 -9.07 3.68
CA ARG A 136 5.76 -9.98 3.30
C ARG A 136 5.55 -11.38 3.85
N SER A 137 5.22 -11.54 5.13
CA SER A 137 4.99 -12.86 5.74
C SER A 137 3.90 -13.62 5.01
N LEU A 138 2.75 -12.98 4.74
CA LEU A 138 1.66 -13.60 3.98
C LEU A 138 2.12 -14.07 2.59
N LEU A 139 2.88 -13.25 1.86
CA LEU A 139 3.39 -13.62 0.54
C LEU A 139 4.37 -14.81 0.64
N LEU A 140 5.28 -14.80 1.60
CA LEU A 140 6.23 -15.89 1.78
C LEU A 140 5.55 -17.20 2.15
N ASP A 141 4.49 -17.17 2.97
CA ASP A 141 3.67 -18.35 3.29
C ASP A 141 2.99 -18.91 2.04
N ILE A 142 2.50 -18.02 1.15
CA ILE A 142 1.92 -18.45 -0.14
C ILE A 142 2.99 -19.07 -1.03
N VAL A 143 4.16 -18.45 -1.16
CA VAL A 143 5.26 -18.95 -2.00
C VAL A 143 5.81 -20.26 -1.44
N ARG A 144 5.90 -20.39 -0.13
CA ARG A 144 6.32 -21.64 0.54
C ARG A 144 5.40 -22.82 0.18
N ALA A 145 4.10 -22.59 0.01
CA ALA A 145 3.17 -23.64 -0.40
C ALA A 145 3.44 -24.17 -1.83
N PHE A 146 4.07 -23.38 -2.71
CA PHE A 146 4.55 -23.84 -4.03
C PHE A 146 5.93 -24.49 -3.97
N LEU A 147 6.78 -24.09 -3.03
CA LEU A 147 8.19 -24.46 -2.91
C LEU A 147 8.50 -25.02 -1.50
N PRO A 148 7.86 -26.16 -1.09
CA PRO A 148 7.98 -26.67 0.28
C PRO A 148 9.41 -27.07 0.65
N ASP A 149 10.18 -27.59 -0.32
CA ASP A 149 11.52 -28.10 -0.11
C ASP A 149 12.64 -27.08 -0.39
N SER A 150 12.31 -25.87 -0.80
CA SER A 150 13.30 -24.82 -1.09
C SER A 150 13.77 -24.13 0.19
N ASP A 151 14.98 -23.56 0.15
CA ASP A 151 15.49 -22.74 1.25
C ASP A 151 14.76 -21.40 1.38
N ASP A 152 14.91 -20.75 2.53
CA ASP A 152 14.24 -19.48 2.83
C ASP A 152 14.68 -18.34 1.90
N LEU A 153 15.91 -18.39 1.41
CA LEU A 153 16.44 -17.39 0.50
C LEU A 153 15.76 -17.49 -0.87
N THR A 154 15.58 -18.69 -1.39
CA THR A 154 14.86 -18.95 -2.64
C THR A 154 13.41 -18.50 -2.55
N VAL A 155 12.71 -18.84 -1.45
CA VAL A 155 11.34 -18.38 -1.21
C VAL A 155 11.28 -16.86 -1.12
N SER A 156 12.23 -16.22 -0.43
CA SER A 156 12.30 -14.76 -0.32
C SER A 156 12.57 -14.08 -1.67
N ARG A 157 13.43 -14.65 -2.52
CA ARG A 157 13.69 -14.14 -3.87
C ARG A 157 12.44 -14.21 -4.74
N CYS A 158 11.72 -15.33 -4.73
CA CYS A 158 10.46 -15.48 -5.45
C CYS A 158 9.43 -14.44 -4.99
N GLY A 159 9.26 -14.27 -3.67
CA GLY A 159 8.36 -13.26 -3.11
C GLY A 159 8.75 -11.85 -3.55
N SER A 160 10.04 -11.52 -3.55
CA SER A 160 10.54 -10.22 -4.01
C SER A 160 10.28 -9.98 -5.51
N CYS A 161 10.42 -11.01 -6.34
CA CYS A 161 10.09 -10.90 -7.77
C CYS A 161 8.59 -10.67 -7.99
N ILE A 162 7.73 -11.34 -7.21
CA ILE A 162 6.27 -11.19 -7.33
C ILE A 162 5.84 -9.79 -6.92
N ILE A 163 6.25 -9.33 -5.74
CA ILE A 163 5.84 -8.01 -5.26
C ILE A 163 6.43 -6.89 -6.12
N GLY A 164 7.66 -7.07 -6.64
CA GLY A 164 8.30 -6.11 -7.54
C GLY A 164 7.51 -5.87 -8.82
N GLN A 165 6.88 -6.91 -9.39
CA GLN A 165 5.99 -6.76 -10.54
C GLN A 165 4.76 -5.90 -10.20
N CYS A 166 4.16 -6.08 -9.01
CA CYS A 166 3.03 -5.25 -8.58
C CYS A 166 3.46 -3.79 -8.37
N LEU A 167 4.57 -3.57 -7.67
CA LEU A 167 5.08 -2.24 -7.35
C LEU A 167 5.50 -1.44 -8.57
N LEU A 168 5.93 -2.10 -9.65
CA LEU A 168 6.30 -1.42 -10.90
C LEU A 168 5.17 -0.53 -11.42
N PHE A 169 3.92 -0.99 -11.36
CA PHE A 169 2.77 -0.25 -11.86
C PHE A 169 2.47 1.03 -11.05
N ASP A 170 2.93 1.11 -9.81
CA ASP A 170 2.82 2.33 -9.02
C ASP A 170 4.06 3.22 -9.15
N PHE A 171 5.25 2.67 -8.98
CA PHE A 171 6.51 3.42 -9.05
C PHE A 171 6.76 4.06 -10.43
N ALA A 172 6.50 3.29 -11.49
CA ALA A 172 6.72 3.71 -12.87
C ALA A 172 5.45 4.22 -13.54
N ARG A 173 4.37 4.47 -12.80
CA ARG A 173 3.05 4.86 -13.34
C ARG A 173 3.15 5.96 -14.39
N GLU A 174 3.85 7.04 -14.09
CA GLU A 174 3.98 8.17 -15.01
C GLU A 174 4.81 7.81 -16.26
N ALA A 175 5.90 7.07 -16.08
CA ALA A 175 6.70 6.59 -17.20
C ALA A 175 5.92 5.61 -18.09
N ILE A 176 5.24 4.64 -17.48
CA ILE A 176 4.38 3.68 -18.21
C ILE A 176 3.29 4.42 -18.97
N THR A 177 2.58 5.35 -18.33
CA THR A 177 1.50 6.11 -18.98
C THR A 177 1.99 6.93 -20.18
N ARG A 178 3.22 7.44 -20.15
CA ARG A 178 3.81 8.22 -21.24
C ARG A 178 4.39 7.36 -22.36
N MET A 179 5.05 6.25 -22.02
CA MET A 179 5.77 5.42 -22.98
C MET A 179 4.90 4.32 -23.59
N SER A 180 3.98 3.77 -22.81
CA SER A 180 3.13 2.63 -23.18
C SER A 180 1.78 2.77 -22.47
N PRO A 181 0.92 3.72 -22.91
CA PRO A 181 -0.35 4.01 -22.23
C PRO A 181 -1.29 2.80 -22.09
N GLU A 182 -1.16 1.83 -22.99
CA GLU A 182 -1.90 0.56 -23.00
C GLU A 182 -1.51 -0.36 -21.83
N LEU A 183 -0.31 -0.21 -21.27
CA LEU A 183 0.17 -0.96 -20.13
C LEU A 183 -0.20 -0.30 -18.79
N GLY A 184 -0.70 0.94 -18.80
CA GLY A 184 -1.04 1.66 -17.59
C GLY A 184 -2.12 0.94 -16.78
N LEU A 185 -1.90 0.80 -15.48
CA LEU A 185 -2.85 0.16 -14.57
C LEU A 185 -4.11 1.02 -14.40
N LYS A 186 -5.28 0.42 -14.71
CA LYS A 186 -6.60 1.04 -14.63
C LYS A 186 -7.61 0.01 -14.08
N ALA A 187 -8.78 0.49 -13.67
CA ALA A 187 -9.84 -0.38 -13.17
C ALA A 187 -10.32 -1.42 -14.22
N ASP A 188 -10.34 -1.04 -15.48
CA ASP A 188 -10.83 -1.88 -16.58
C ASP A 188 -9.84 -2.95 -17.06
N ASN A 189 -8.53 -2.80 -16.77
CA ASN A 189 -7.51 -3.79 -17.15
C ASN A 189 -6.89 -4.54 -15.96
N LEU A 190 -7.40 -4.31 -14.76
CA LEU A 190 -6.88 -4.85 -13.51
C LEU A 190 -6.78 -6.38 -13.52
N ASP A 191 -7.82 -7.07 -14.02
CA ASP A 191 -7.84 -8.53 -14.08
C ASP A 191 -6.83 -9.06 -15.11
N ALA A 192 -6.70 -8.41 -16.28
CA ALA A 192 -5.73 -8.80 -17.30
C ALA A 192 -4.28 -8.66 -16.80
N ILE A 193 -3.97 -7.57 -16.08
CA ILE A 193 -2.64 -7.38 -15.47
C ILE A 193 -2.42 -8.40 -14.35
N THR A 194 -3.43 -8.67 -13.54
CA THR A 194 -3.36 -9.71 -12.50
C THR A 194 -3.05 -11.07 -13.12
N ASP A 195 -3.75 -11.47 -14.18
CA ASP A 195 -3.54 -12.75 -14.85
C ASP A 195 -2.16 -12.84 -15.50
N PHE A 196 -1.66 -11.75 -16.06
CA PHE A 196 -0.31 -11.70 -16.63
C PHE A 196 0.76 -11.89 -15.55
N ILE A 197 0.67 -11.17 -14.42
CA ILE A 197 1.60 -11.32 -13.30
C ILE A 197 1.53 -12.75 -12.74
N MET A 198 0.34 -13.32 -12.62
CA MET A 198 0.15 -14.70 -12.19
C MET A 198 0.85 -15.70 -13.11
N GLY A 199 0.60 -15.59 -14.42
CA GLY A 199 1.22 -16.49 -15.41
C GLY A 199 2.76 -16.43 -15.38
N PHE A 200 3.31 -15.22 -15.33
CA PHE A 200 4.76 -15.01 -15.24
C PHE A 200 5.34 -15.56 -13.92
N SER A 201 4.68 -15.28 -12.79
CA SER A 201 5.12 -15.72 -11.47
C SER A 201 5.05 -17.24 -11.31
N LEU A 202 3.96 -17.88 -11.74
CA LEU A 202 3.80 -19.34 -11.68
C LEU A 202 4.77 -20.05 -12.60
N GLY A 203 5.05 -19.52 -13.80
CA GLY A 203 6.08 -20.02 -14.70
C GLY A 203 7.47 -19.99 -14.07
N GLY A 204 7.84 -18.87 -13.44
CA GLY A 204 9.11 -18.73 -12.70
C GLY A 204 9.22 -19.70 -11.52
N ILE A 205 8.17 -19.83 -10.71
CA ILE A 205 8.11 -20.77 -9.58
C ILE A 205 8.25 -22.21 -10.08
N ALA A 206 7.57 -22.58 -11.18
CA ALA A 206 7.66 -23.92 -11.75
C ALA A 206 9.08 -24.25 -12.24
N ALA A 207 9.76 -23.30 -12.88
CA ALA A 207 11.16 -23.47 -13.32
C ALA A 207 12.11 -23.67 -12.12
N ILE A 208 11.96 -22.89 -11.06
CA ILE A 208 12.76 -23.01 -9.83
C ILE A 208 12.52 -24.38 -9.18
N ARG A 209 11.26 -24.82 -9.08
CA ARG A 209 10.91 -26.14 -8.51
C ARG A 209 11.48 -27.29 -9.31
N ALA A 210 11.60 -27.16 -10.62
CA ALA A 210 12.20 -28.15 -11.48
C ALA A 210 13.75 -28.24 -11.36
N GLY A 211 14.37 -27.37 -10.54
CA GLY A 211 15.83 -27.33 -10.38
C GLY A 211 16.57 -26.75 -11.58
N ASN A 212 15.89 -25.94 -12.39
CA ASN A 212 16.49 -25.25 -13.53
C ASN A 212 16.85 -23.81 -13.08
N PRO A 213 18.06 -23.55 -12.53
CA PRO A 213 18.51 -22.21 -12.22
C PRO A 213 18.66 -21.45 -13.54
N ALA A 214 18.04 -20.27 -13.62
CA ALA A 214 18.29 -19.35 -14.71
C ALA A 214 19.74 -18.85 -14.68
#